data_b65f350c3e24bf3552853967007a7572
#
_entry.id   b65f350c3e24bf3552853967007a7572
#
_cell.length_a   1.000
_cell.length_b   1.000
_cell.length_c   1.000
_cell.angle_alpha   90.00
_cell.angle_beta   90.00
_cell.angle_gamma   90.00
#
_symmetry.space_group_name_H-M   'P 1'
#
loop_
_entity.id
_entity.type
_entity.pdbx_description
1 polymer ?
#
loop_
_entity_poly.entity_id
_entity_poly.type
_entity_poly.pdbx_seq_one_letter_code
_entity_poly.pdbx_strand_id
1 'polypeptide(L)'
;MRGEDNILEKWSFPNNLKFLKFPGNLNFFNLNFLKKVKFSQRRILFLLAGIVAIILVISFGVLPLIEAKKKAEEEIVLKKRALLRYEQFLQNRKAIEEELARTSKEFEGIQLKLLSGETPQLGAANLQEIVKRVSEKNGIGIRSVRILEPKEMNVYLKVSLHVDFNPISSMLGLGQFIYDIEHHEKELMISEMDFLVFNPRMPSNVQGSLIITGLMKKTKTKEKGRQG
;
A
#
# COMPACT_ATOMS: atom_id res chain seq x y z
N MET A 1 -4.15 -19.84 6.97
CA MET A 1 -4.06 -21.20 6.41
C MET A 1 -4.71 -21.22 5.04
N ARG A 2 -3.97 -21.68 4.03
CA ARG A 2 -4.33 -21.93 2.62
C ARG A 2 -4.50 -20.69 1.73
N GLY A 3 -3.55 -20.56 0.78
CA GLY A 3 -3.68 -19.73 -0.42
C GLY A 3 -2.39 -19.18 -1.00
N GLU A 4 -1.23 -19.74 -0.71
CA GLU A 4 0.04 -19.42 -1.38
C GLU A 4 0.46 -20.63 -2.22
N ASP A 5 -0.19 -20.83 -3.35
CA ASP A 5 0.33 -21.74 -4.37
C ASP A 5 -0.22 -21.34 -5.72
N ASN A 6 0.66 -21.18 -6.71
CA ASN A 6 0.39 -21.06 -8.15
C ASN A 6 0.54 -19.67 -8.82
N ILE A 7 1.69 -19.03 -8.67
CA ILE A 7 2.10 -17.99 -9.65
C ILE A 7 3.34 -18.44 -10.48
N LEU A 8 3.93 -19.59 -10.25
CA LEU A 8 5.15 -20.04 -10.96
C LEU A 8 4.90 -21.00 -12.15
N GLU A 9 3.66 -21.31 -12.50
CA GLU A 9 3.35 -22.35 -13.52
C GLU A 9 2.88 -21.83 -14.88
N LYS A 10 3.11 -20.54 -15.22
CA LYS A 10 2.67 -19.98 -16.51
C LYS A 10 3.77 -19.42 -17.41
N TRP A 11 5.00 -19.85 -17.20
CA TRP A 11 6.07 -19.61 -18.17
C TRP A 11 6.43 -20.92 -18.90
N SER A 12 5.48 -21.41 -19.69
CA SER A 12 5.74 -22.41 -20.71
C SER A 12 6.56 -21.75 -21.83
N PHE A 13 7.86 -22.00 -21.81
CA PHE A 13 8.71 -21.73 -22.97
C PHE A 13 8.18 -22.53 -24.15
N PRO A 14 7.93 -21.88 -25.31
CA PRO A 14 7.60 -22.65 -26.51
C PRO A 14 8.82 -23.47 -26.90
N ASN A 15 8.70 -24.79 -26.77
CA ASN A 15 9.64 -25.79 -27.28
C ASN A 15 9.64 -25.81 -28.81
N ASN A 16 10.02 -24.70 -29.45
CA ASN A 16 10.26 -24.64 -30.90
C ASN A 16 11.75 -24.65 -31.24
N LEU A 17 12.51 -25.50 -30.55
CA LEU A 17 13.89 -25.86 -30.95
C LEU A 17 13.90 -27.10 -31.84
N LYS A 18 12.86 -27.29 -32.69
CA LYS A 18 12.82 -28.42 -33.65
C LYS A 18 13.27 -28.06 -35.05
N PHE A 19 13.96 -26.94 -35.25
CA PHE A 19 14.44 -26.53 -36.60
C PHE A 19 15.94 -26.53 -36.78
N LEU A 20 16.70 -27.31 -36.01
CA LEU A 20 18.04 -27.68 -36.37
C LEU A 20 18.13 -29.20 -36.48
N LYS A 21 17.31 -29.79 -37.38
CA LYS A 21 17.65 -31.06 -38.00
C LYS A 21 18.89 -30.80 -38.87
N PHE A 22 20.07 -31.00 -38.31
CA PHE A 22 21.25 -31.29 -39.09
C PHE A 22 20.89 -32.54 -39.92
N PRO A 23 20.91 -32.46 -41.26
CA PRO A 23 20.80 -33.66 -42.06
C PRO A 23 22.06 -34.49 -41.75
N GLY A 24 21.90 -35.45 -40.85
CA GLY A 24 22.95 -36.45 -40.55
C GLY A 24 23.14 -37.36 -41.74
N ASN A 25 23.73 -36.83 -42.81
CA ASN A 25 24.28 -37.65 -43.87
C ASN A 25 25.45 -36.88 -44.49
N LEU A 26 26.54 -36.75 -43.74
CA LEU A 26 27.84 -36.32 -44.22
C LEU A 26 28.52 -37.43 -45.07
N ASN A 27 27.71 -38.18 -45.81
CA ASN A 27 28.22 -39.10 -46.83
C ASN A 27 28.46 -38.38 -48.20
N PHE A 28 28.59 -37.03 -48.17
CA PHE A 28 28.89 -36.27 -49.40
C PHE A 28 30.37 -36.23 -49.75
N PHE A 29 31.25 -36.77 -48.94
CA PHE A 29 32.63 -36.97 -49.39
C PHE A 29 32.79 -38.42 -49.89
N ASN A 30 32.24 -38.65 -51.10
CA ASN A 30 32.59 -39.88 -51.84
C ASN A 30 34.04 -39.73 -52.28
N LEU A 31 34.95 -40.09 -51.38
CA LEU A 31 36.42 -40.09 -51.59
C LEU A 31 36.86 -40.96 -52.74
N ASN A 32 35.95 -41.74 -53.35
CA ASN A 32 36.24 -42.56 -54.51
C ASN A 32 36.44 -41.74 -55.82
N PHE A 33 36.01 -40.46 -55.83
CA PHE A 33 36.27 -39.60 -56.98
C PHE A 33 37.71 -39.10 -57.02
N LEU A 34 38.42 -39.09 -55.91
CA LEU A 34 39.83 -38.67 -55.82
C LEU A 34 40.82 -39.71 -56.29
N LYS A 35 40.41 -40.97 -56.45
CA LYS A 35 41.31 -42.03 -56.89
C LYS A 35 41.53 -42.12 -58.42
N LYS A 36 40.79 -41.34 -59.26
CA LYS A 36 40.80 -41.49 -60.69
C LYS A 36 41.39 -40.29 -61.41
N VAL A 37 41.81 -39.23 -60.74
CA VAL A 37 42.34 -38.03 -61.36
C VAL A 37 43.86 -37.99 -61.15
N LYS A 38 44.65 -38.31 -62.15
CA LYS A 38 46.10 -38.03 -62.18
C LYS A 38 46.29 -36.50 -62.21
N PHE A 39 46.17 -35.87 -61.06
CA PHE A 39 46.46 -34.45 -60.88
C PHE A 39 47.98 -34.24 -60.88
N SER A 40 48.48 -33.45 -61.81
CA SER A 40 49.85 -32.88 -61.75
C SER A 40 49.98 -32.19 -60.38
N GLN A 41 51.09 -32.41 -59.69
CA GLN A 41 51.35 -31.87 -58.32
C GLN A 41 51.02 -30.37 -58.19
N ARG A 42 51.20 -29.59 -59.23
CA ARG A 42 50.84 -28.16 -59.28
C ARG A 42 49.36 -27.87 -59.18
N ARG A 43 48.47 -28.71 -59.76
CA ARG A 43 47.00 -28.53 -59.65
C ARG A 43 46.46 -28.86 -58.31
N ILE A 44 47.02 -29.81 -57.57
CA ILE A 44 46.66 -30.14 -56.20
C ILE A 44 47.00 -28.98 -55.27
N LEU A 45 48.19 -28.39 -55.54
CA LEU A 45 48.62 -27.23 -54.71
C LEU A 45 47.73 -26.01 -54.92
N PHE A 46 47.24 -25.73 -56.12
CA PHE A 46 46.26 -24.66 -56.37
C PHE A 46 44.86 -24.93 -55.72
N LEU A 47 44.39 -26.17 -55.72
CA LEU A 47 43.15 -26.55 -55.05
C LEU A 47 43.26 -26.37 -53.55
N LEU A 48 44.35 -26.79 -52.94
CA LEU A 48 44.63 -26.65 -51.57
C LEU A 48 44.75 -25.20 -51.13
N ALA A 49 45.42 -24.37 -51.89
CA ALA A 49 45.50 -22.93 -51.69
C ALA A 49 44.12 -22.26 -51.81
N GLY A 50 43.29 -22.69 -52.79
CA GLY A 50 41.90 -22.20 -52.91
C GLY A 50 41.02 -22.52 -51.69
N ILE A 51 41.13 -23.73 -51.14
CA ILE A 51 40.39 -24.11 -49.94
C ILE A 51 40.83 -23.28 -48.72
N VAL A 52 42.13 -23.06 -48.56
CA VAL A 52 42.68 -22.22 -47.49
C VAL A 52 42.20 -20.77 -47.64
N ALA A 53 42.18 -20.23 -48.86
CA ALA A 53 41.69 -18.89 -49.13
C ALA A 53 40.19 -18.74 -48.78
N ILE A 54 39.36 -19.73 -49.11
CA ILE A 54 37.93 -19.74 -48.77
C ILE A 54 37.75 -19.79 -47.27
N ILE A 55 38.51 -20.61 -46.56
CA ILE A 55 38.45 -20.69 -45.08
C ILE A 55 38.84 -19.35 -44.46
N LEU A 56 39.84 -18.67 -44.96
CA LEU A 56 40.27 -17.35 -44.49
C LEU A 56 39.19 -16.28 -44.73
N VAL A 57 38.55 -16.28 -45.89
CA VAL A 57 37.44 -15.33 -46.17
C VAL A 57 36.25 -15.54 -45.26
N ILE A 58 35.88 -16.81 -44.98
CA ILE A 58 34.78 -17.13 -44.07
C ILE A 58 35.15 -16.75 -42.64
N SER A 59 36.37 -17.07 -42.20
CA SER A 59 36.83 -16.83 -40.84
C SER A 59 36.98 -15.34 -40.52
N PHE A 60 37.55 -14.54 -41.44
CA PHE A 60 37.81 -13.12 -41.24
C PHE A 60 36.69 -12.20 -41.72
N GLY A 61 35.88 -12.63 -42.68
CA GLY A 61 34.82 -11.80 -43.26
C GLY A 61 33.44 -12.06 -42.69
N VAL A 62 33.02 -13.32 -42.69
CA VAL A 62 31.61 -13.66 -42.37
C VAL A 62 31.36 -13.79 -40.86
N LEU A 63 32.29 -14.43 -40.13
CA LEU A 63 32.12 -14.63 -38.69
C LEU A 63 32.01 -13.32 -37.87
N PRO A 64 32.89 -12.33 -38.05
CA PRO A 64 32.80 -11.08 -37.31
C PRO A 64 31.52 -10.27 -37.61
N LEU A 65 31.02 -10.36 -38.87
CA LEU A 65 29.76 -9.72 -39.25
C LEU A 65 28.55 -10.33 -38.54
N ILE A 66 28.52 -11.64 -38.38
CA ILE A 66 27.45 -12.36 -37.66
C ILE A 66 27.50 -12.02 -36.16
N GLU A 67 28.71 -11.96 -35.60
CA GLU A 67 28.87 -11.57 -34.17
C GLU A 67 28.45 -10.11 -33.89
N ALA A 68 28.83 -9.21 -34.78
CA ALA A 68 28.43 -7.80 -34.67
C ALA A 68 26.90 -7.64 -34.73
N LYS A 69 26.26 -8.39 -35.64
CA LYS A 69 24.80 -8.39 -35.75
C LYS A 69 24.12 -8.93 -34.49
N LYS A 70 24.61 -10.04 -33.93
CA LYS A 70 24.12 -10.61 -32.68
C LYS A 70 24.27 -9.64 -31.50
N LYS A 71 25.43 -9.00 -31.39
CA LYS A 71 25.65 -7.98 -30.31
C LYS A 71 24.71 -6.81 -30.44
N ALA A 72 24.45 -6.33 -31.66
CA ALA A 72 23.48 -5.25 -31.87
C ALA A 72 22.04 -5.67 -31.50
N GLU A 73 21.63 -6.88 -31.85
CA GLU A 73 20.32 -7.42 -31.48
C GLU A 73 20.18 -7.58 -29.94
N GLU A 74 21.21 -8.07 -29.26
CA GLU A 74 21.25 -8.18 -27.81
C GLU A 74 21.17 -6.81 -27.11
N GLU A 75 21.89 -5.80 -27.61
CA GLU A 75 21.78 -4.43 -27.08
C GLU A 75 20.39 -3.85 -27.25
N ILE A 76 19.73 -4.06 -28.37
CA ILE A 76 18.35 -3.60 -28.60
C ILE A 76 17.39 -4.26 -27.61
N VAL A 77 17.55 -5.56 -27.37
CA VAL A 77 16.72 -6.30 -26.41
C VAL A 77 16.94 -5.78 -24.98
N LEU A 78 18.20 -5.55 -24.60
CA LEU A 78 18.53 -4.99 -23.28
C LEU A 78 17.95 -3.58 -23.09
N LYS A 79 18.09 -2.72 -24.10
CA LYS A 79 17.54 -1.35 -24.06
C LYS A 79 16.01 -1.36 -23.99
N LYS A 80 15.34 -2.25 -24.76
CA LYS A 80 13.88 -2.42 -24.66
C LYS A 80 13.43 -2.89 -23.28
N ARG A 81 14.14 -3.86 -22.68
CA ARG A 81 13.83 -4.30 -21.30
C ARG A 81 14.04 -3.20 -20.28
N ALA A 82 15.08 -2.39 -20.44
CA ALA A 82 15.32 -1.24 -19.57
C ALA A 82 14.19 -0.21 -19.70
N LEU A 83 13.74 0.13 -20.90
CA LEU A 83 12.61 1.04 -21.13
C LEU A 83 11.33 0.54 -20.49
N LEU A 84 10.98 -0.74 -20.66
CA LEU A 84 9.80 -1.32 -20.03
C LEU A 84 9.87 -1.25 -18.50
N ARG A 85 11.05 -1.48 -17.91
CA ARG A 85 11.23 -1.30 -16.47
C ARG A 85 11.03 0.14 -16.03
N TYR A 86 11.60 1.10 -16.75
CA TYR A 86 11.41 2.53 -16.43
C TYR A 86 9.94 2.94 -16.53
N GLU A 87 9.23 2.44 -17.53
CA GLU A 87 7.80 2.70 -17.69
C GLU A 87 6.99 2.12 -16.52
N GLN A 88 7.29 0.89 -16.09
CA GLN A 88 6.69 0.29 -14.91
C GLN A 88 7.01 1.07 -13.62
N PHE A 89 8.25 1.54 -13.46
CA PHE A 89 8.61 2.39 -12.32
C PHE A 89 7.85 3.70 -12.30
N LEU A 90 7.66 4.34 -13.46
CA LEU A 90 6.90 5.59 -13.57
C LEU A 90 5.41 5.38 -13.27
N GLN A 91 4.82 4.27 -13.73
CA GLN A 91 3.44 3.93 -13.40
C GLN A 91 3.27 3.64 -11.91
N ASN A 92 4.16 2.84 -11.33
CA ASN A 92 4.14 2.55 -9.89
C ASN A 92 4.32 3.81 -9.03
N ARG A 93 5.18 4.74 -9.46
CA ARG A 93 5.38 6.01 -8.77
C ARG A 93 4.10 6.84 -8.73
N LYS A 94 3.41 6.98 -9.86
CA LYS A 94 2.13 7.70 -9.91
C LYS A 94 1.08 7.08 -8.99
N ALA A 95 0.94 5.75 -9.02
CA ALA A 95 0.01 5.05 -8.14
C ALA A 95 0.32 5.29 -6.65
N ILE A 96 1.60 5.25 -6.27
CA ILE A 96 2.03 5.53 -4.89
C ILE A 96 1.78 6.99 -4.51
N GLU A 97 2.04 7.95 -5.41
CA GLU A 97 1.78 9.37 -5.18
C GLU A 97 0.27 9.65 -5.00
N GLU A 98 -0.59 9.00 -5.80
CA GLU A 98 -2.05 9.09 -5.67
C GLU A 98 -2.54 8.46 -4.35
N GLU A 99 -2.04 7.30 -3.98
CA GLU A 99 -2.35 6.64 -2.72
C GLU A 99 -1.90 7.47 -1.51
N LEU A 100 -0.70 8.05 -1.58
CA LEU A 100 -0.19 8.95 -0.55
C LEU A 100 -1.08 10.19 -0.39
N ALA A 101 -1.46 10.81 -1.51
CA ALA A 101 -2.33 11.99 -1.49
C ALA A 101 -3.72 11.67 -0.92
N ARG A 102 -4.27 10.50 -1.25
CA ARG A 102 -5.53 10.01 -0.69
C ARG A 102 -5.42 9.76 0.81
N THR A 103 -4.41 9.00 1.23
CA THR A 103 -4.17 8.69 2.65
C THR A 103 -3.92 9.95 3.48
N SER A 104 -3.20 10.94 2.92
CA SER A 104 -2.98 12.22 3.57
C SER A 104 -4.28 12.98 3.82
N LYS A 105 -5.17 13.04 2.82
CA LYS A 105 -6.49 13.66 2.98
C LYS A 105 -7.38 12.95 4.00
N GLU A 106 -7.37 11.61 3.99
CA GLU A 106 -8.10 10.82 4.98
C GLU A 106 -7.56 11.08 6.40
N PHE A 107 -6.24 11.16 6.55
CA PHE A 107 -5.59 11.48 7.81
C PHE A 107 -5.93 12.88 8.32
N GLU A 108 -5.92 13.89 7.44
CA GLU A 108 -6.36 15.25 7.78
C GLU A 108 -7.84 15.26 8.23
N GLY A 109 -8.70 14.53 7.52
CA GLY A 109 -10.09 14.38 7.89
C GLY A 109 -10.30 13.77 9.28
N ILE A 110 -9.51 12.75 9.63
CA ILE A 110 -9.53 12.16 10.97
C ILE A 110 -9.01 13.16 12.02
N GLN A 111 -7.95 13.91 11.73
CA GLN A 111 -7.43 14.91 12.67
C GLN A 111 -8.44 16.00 13.01
N LEU A 112 -9.25 16.43 12.05
CA LEU A 112 -10.30 17.42 12.28
C LEU A 112 -11.40 16.90 13.24
N LYS A 113 -11.61 15.60 13.30
CA LYS A 113 -12.57 14.96 14.19
C LYS A 113 -12.07 14.78 15.63
N LEU A 114 -10.79 14.97 15.89
CA LEU A 114 -10.24 14.87 17.23
C LEU A 114 -10.60 16.10 18.09
N LEU A 115 -10.66 15.90 19.42
CA LEU A 115 -10.77 16.99 20.36
C LEU A 115 -9.57 17.93 20.24
N SER A 116 -9.86 19.23 20.34
CA SER A 116 -8.85 20.27 20.32
C SER A 116 -8.17 20.39 21.70
N GLY A 117 -6.86 20.55 21.70
CA GLY A 117 -6.09 20.76 22.93
C GLY A 117 -4.72 20.10 22.89
N GLU A 118 -3.73 20.72 23.50
CA GLU A 118 -2.36 20.20 23.62
C GLU A 118 -2.18 19.31 24.88
N THR A 119 -3.07 19.46 25.85
CA THR A 119 -3.05 18.71 27.10
C THR A 119 -4.37 17.98 27.34
N PRO A 120 -4.39 16.89 28.11
CA PRO A 120 -5.61 16.18 28.45
C PRO A 120 -6.67 17.08 29.10
N GLN A 121 -6.23 18.05 29.92
CA GLN A 121 -7.10 19.03 30.59
C GLN A 121 -7.79 19.95 29.58
N LEU A 122 -7.08 20.42 28.55
CA LEU A 122 -7.65 21.21 27.48
C LEU A 122 -8.60 20.40 26.62
N GLY A 123 -8.27 19.13 26.33
CA GLY A 123 -9.17 18.21 25.63
C GLY A 123 -10.45 17.97 26.41
N ALA A 124 -10.35 17.81 27.76
CA ALA A 124 -11.51 17.65 28.64
C ALA A 124 -12.37 18.92 28.68
N ALA A 125 -11.74 20.10 28.73
CA ALA A 125 -12.46 21.38 28.69
C ALA A 125 -13.21 21.57 27.35
N ASN A 126 -12.58 21.21 26.24
CA ASN A 126 -13.23 21.25 24.92
C ASN A 126 -14.43 20.27 24.87
N LEU A 127 -14.25 19.05 25.34
CA LEU A 127 -15.33 18.06 25.43
C LEU A 127 -16.49 18.58 26.33
N GLN A 128 -16.17 19.17 27.48
CA GLN A 128 -17.15 19.73 28.40
C GLN A 128 -17.95 20.88 27.75
N GLU A 129 -17.28 21.75 26.98
CA GLU A 129 -17.95 22.81 26.27
C GLU A 129 -18.93 22.27 25.22
N ILE A 130 -18.53 21.24 24.46
CA ILE A 130 -19.38 20.60 23.46
C ILE A 130 -20.62 20.00 24.15
N VAL A 131 -20.41 19.20 25.20
CA VAL A 131 -21.50 18.56 25.95
C VAL A 131 -22.47 19.58 26.52
N LYS A 132 -21.96 20.69 27.07
CA LYS A 132 -22.77 21.78 27.59
C LYS A 132 -23.61 22.41 26.49
N ARG A 133 -23.04 22.75 25.38
CA ARG A 133 -23.74 23.35 24.24
C ARG A 133 -24.85 22.45 23.68
N VAL A 134 -24.56 21.15 23.55
CA VAL A 134 -25.53 20.15 23.06
C VAL A 134 -26.65 19.95 24.08
N SER A 135 -26.36 19.96 25.39
CA SER A 135 -27.36 19.83 26.43
C SER A 135 -28.30 21.03 26.49
N GLU A 136 -27.77 22.25 26.41
CA GLU A 136 -28.55 23.48 26.34
C GLU A 136 -29.48 23.51 25.14
N LYS A 137 -28.97 23.12 23.95
CA LYS A 137 -29.76 23.02 22.72
C LYS A 137 -30.97 22.10 22.86
N ASN A 138 -30.82 20.99 23.60
CA ASN A 138 -31.86 19.99 23.80
C ASN A 138 -32.69 20.17 25.09
N GLY A 139 -32.47 21.28 25.80
CA GLY A 139 -33.21 21.58 27.04
C GLY A 139 -32.89 20.63 28.21
N ILE A 140 -31.70 20.02 28.19
CA ILE A 140 -31.26 19.11 29.26
C ILE A 140 -30.36 19.84 30.24
N GLY A 141 -30.74 19.86 31.50
CA GLY A 141 -29.94 20.46 32.56
C GLY A 141 -28.84 19.51 33.05
N ILE A 142 -27.62 19.99 33.03
CA ILE A 142 -26.48 19.28 33.63
C ILE A 142 -26.40 19.66 35.11
N ARG A 143 -26.32 18.63 36.01
CA ARG A 143 -26.14 18.80 37.43
C ARG A 143 -24.67 18.85 37.83
N SER A 144 -23.89 17.92 37.33
CA SER A 144 -22.44 17.89 37.57
C SER A 144 -21.70 17.26 36.43
N VAL A 145 -20.41 17.67 36.26
CA VAL A 145 -19.48 17.07 35.31
C VAL A 145 -18.21 16.72 36.06
N ARG A 146 -17.75 15.49 35.91
CA ARG A 146 -16.46 15.02 36.42
C ARG A 146 -15.58 14.54 35.29
N ILE A 147 -14.36 15.04 35.23
CA ILE A 147 -13.34 14.59 34.28
C ILE A 147 -12.80 13.26 34.83
N LEU A 148 -12.87 12.22 34.04
CA LEU A 148 -12.28 10.92 34.35
C LEU A 148 -10.78 10.92 33.93
N GLU A 149 -10.03 9.98 34.53
CA GLU A 149 -8.61 9.84 34.21
C GLU A 149 -8.41 9.50 32.75
N PRO A 150 -7.57 10.26 32.00
CA PRO A 150 -7.30 10.00 30.61
C PRO A 150 -6.65 8.63 30.41
N LYS A 151 -7.11 7.88 29.42
CA LYS A 151 -6.52 6.58 29.06
C LYS A 151 -5.73 6.68 27.77
N GLU A 152 -4.52 6.14 27.77
CA GLU A 152 -3.68 6.08 26.56
C GLU A 152 -4.15 4.98 25.61
N MET A 153 -4.28 5.35 24.33
CA MET A 153 -4.59 4.44 23.22
C MET A 153 -3.60 4.67 22.08
N ASN A 154 -2.50 3.96 22.06
CA ASN A 154 -1.45 4.09 21.04
C ASN A 154 -0.97 5.56 20.90
N VAL A 155 -1.33 6.20 19.77
CA VAL A 155 -0.97 7.60 19.46
C VAL A 155 -2.02 8.60 19.90
N TYR A 156 -3.11 8.15 20.51
CA TYR A 156 -4.24 8.97 20.98
C TYR A 156 -4.38 8.90 22.49
N LEU A 157 -5.07 9.89 23.04
CA LEU A 157 -5.55 9.90 24.40
C LEU A 157 -7.08 9.87 24.39
N LYS A 158 -7.64 8.94 25.12
CA LYS A 158 -9.07 8.85 25.37
C LYS A 158 -9.40 9.75 26.56
N VAL A 159 -10.19 10.80 26.33
CA VAL A 159 -10.67 11.72 27.34
C VAL A 159 -12.14 11.46 27.59
N SER A 160 -12.54 11.27 28.87
CA SER A 160 -13.88 10.92 29.22
C SER A 160 -14.43 11.85 30.28
N LEU A 161 -15.72 12.20 30.17
CA LEU A 161 -16.49 12.95 31.15
C LEU A 161 -17.62 12.11 31.69
N HIS A 162 -17.78 12.10 33.00
CA HIS A 162 -18.97 11.60 33.64
C HIS A 162 -19.91 12.78 33.88
N VAL A 163 -21.08 12.73 33.26
CA VAL A 163 -22.06 13.82 33.26
C VAL A 163 -23.32 13.36 33.98
N ASP A 164 -23.66 14.01 35.09
CA ASP A 164 -24.91 13.79 35.81
C ASP A 164 -25.94 14.83 35.35
N PHE A 165 -27.15 14.40 35.10
CA PHE A 165 -28.25 15.28 34.67
C PHE A 165 -29.20 15.62 35.79
N ASN A 166 -29.79 16.82 35.69
CA ASN A 166 -31.00 17.12 36.43
C ASN A 166 -32.14 16.19 35.97
N PRO A 167 -33.24 16.05 36.75
CA PRO A 167 -34.39 15.26 36.31
C PRO A 167 -34.85 15.69 34.91
N ILE A 168 -34.83 14.75 33.99
CA ILE A 168 -35.17 14.97 32.57
C ILE A 168 -36.67 14.71 32.41
N SER A 169 -37.38 15.74 31.99
CA SER A 169 -38.83 15.66 31.78
C SER A 169 -39.21 15.20 30.34
N SER A 170 -38.29 15.28 29.39
CA SER A 170 -38.53 14.95 28.00
C SER A 170 -37.61 13.82 27.52
N MET A 171 -38.16 12.64 27.32
CA MET A 171 -37.44 11.51 26.70
C MET A 171 -37.04 11.81 25.26
N LEU A 172 -37.85 12.61 24.56
CA LEU A 172 -37.48 13.04 23.19
C LEU A 172 -36.24 13.93 23.22
N GLY A 173 -36.16 14.87 24.16
CA GLY A 173 -34.97 15.73 24.34
C GLY A 173 -33.73 14.90 24.70
N LEU A 174 -33.87 13.86 25.51
CA LEU A 174 -32.78 12.95 25.83
C LEU A 174 -32.32 12.17 24.57
N GLY A 175 -33.26 11.63 23.82
CA GLY A 175 -32.94 10.94 22.56
C GLY A 175 -32.22 11.84 21.54
N GLN A 176 -32.70 13.08 21.43
CA GLN A 176 -32.06 14.07 20.54
C GLN A 176 -30.67 14.49 21.04
N PHE A 177 -30.47 14.62 22.34
CA PHE A 177 -29.17 14.89 22.93
C PHE A 177 -28.16 13.75 22.63
N ILE A 178 -28.57 12.50 22.81
CA ILE A 178 -27.74 11.33 22.51
C ILE A 178 -27.36 11.34 21.01
N TYR A 179 -28.36 11.55 20.16
CA TYR A 179 -28.14 11.62 18.70
C TYR A 179 -27.18 12.75 18.33
N ASP A 180 -27.36 13.96 18.87
CA ASP A 180 -26.50 15.11 18.59
C ASP A 180 -25.06 14.93 19.09
N ILE A 181 -24.84 14.18 20.16
CA ILE A 181 -23.50 13.80 20.65
C ILE A 181 -22.84 12.82 19.71
N GLU A 182 -23.53 11.75 19.31
CA GLU A 182 -22.95 10.70 18.45
C GLU A 182 -22.73 11.15 16.99
N HIS A 183 -23.49 12.16 16.54
CA HIS A 183 -23.36 12.73 15.20
C HIS A 183 -22.66 14.09 15.20
N HIS A 184 -21.91 14.39 16.27
CA HIS A 184 -21.16 15.63 16.34
C HIS A 184 -20.00 15.67 15.33
N GLU A 185 -19.53 16.85 14.94
CA GLU A 185 -18.35 17.03 14.06
C GLU A 185 -17.09 16.38 14.64
N LYS A 186 -16.98 16.36 15.97
CA LYS A 186 -15.91 15.64 16.68
C LYS A 186 -16.34 14.20 16.92
N GLU A 187 -15.39 13.27 16.86
CA GLU A 187 -15.62 11.86 17.13
C GLU A 187 -15.87 11.67 18.62
N LEU A 188 -17.14 11.66 18.99
CA LEU A 188 -17.60 11.47 20.34
C LEU A 188 -18.36 10.16 20.44
N MET A 189 -18.26 9.52 21.61
CA MET A 189 -18.90 8.24 21.87
C MET A 189 -19.47 8.24 23.29
N ILE A 190 -20.67 7.72 23.44
CA ILE A 190 -21.26 7.43 24.75
C ILE A 190 -20.78 6.05 25.19
N SER A 191 -19.94 6.00 26.23
CA SER A 191 -19.31 4.75 26.71
C SER A 191 -20.18 4.02 27.72
N GLU A 192 -20.93 4.76 28.53
CA GLU A 192 -21.82 4.23 29.56
C GLU A 192 -23.07 5.10 29.66
N MET A 193 -24.21 4.46 29.94
CA MET A 193 -25.48 5.10 30.23
C MET A 193 -26.12 4.44 31.45
N ASP A 194 -26.44 5.25 32.43
CA ASP A 194 -27.17 4.80 33.63
C ASP A 194 -28.35 5.74 33.87
N PHE A 195 -29.57 5.24 33.67
CA PHE A 195 -30.80 6.01 33.86
C PHE A 195 -31.79 5.26 34.72
N LEU A 196 -32.34 5.99 35.71
CA LEU A 196 -33.36 5.50 36.61
C LEU A 196 -34.70 6.20 36.33
N VAL A 197 -35.72 5.40 36.07
CA VAL A 197 -37.08 5.87 35.89
C VAL A 197 -37.86 5.58 37.16
N PHE A 198 -38.22 6.60 37.94
CA PHE A 198 -38.89 6.43 39.21
C PHE A 198 -40.33 5.91 39.07
N ASN A 199 -41.03 6.31 38.01
CA ASN A 199 -42.39 5.83 37.78
C ASN A 199 -42.51 5.32 36.30
N PRO A 200 -42.50 4.00 36.08
CA PRO A 200 -42.62 3.43 34.75
C PRO A 200 -43.94 3.77 34.02
N ARG A 201 -45.01 4.11 34.79
CA ARG A 201 -46.30 4.47 34.17
C ARG A 201 -46.35 5.94 33.73
N MET A 202 -45.47 6.79 34.26
CA MET A 202 -45.33 8.19 33.89
C MET A 202 -43.82 8.52 33.77
N PRO A 203 -43.18 8.21 32.67
CA PRO A 203 -41.71 8.38 32.49
C PRO A 203 -41.33 9.86 32.28
N SER A 204 -41.89 10.76 33.09
CA SER A 204 -41.67 12.20 33.01
C SER A 204 -40.50 12.72 33.85
N ASN A 205 -39.91 11.88 34.68
CA ASN A 205 -38.79 12.27 35.53
C ASN A 205 -37.73 11.16 35.50
N VAL A 206 -36.85 11.24 34.53
CA VAL A 206 -35.68 10.34 34.39
C VAL A 206 -34.47 11.01 35.00
N GLN A 207 -33.79 10.35 35.91
CA GLN A 207 -32.51 10.79 36.46
C GLN A 207 -31.44 9.82 35.98
N GLY A 208 -30.25 10.35 35.69
CA GLY A 208 -29.16 9.46 35.28
C GLY A 208 -27.90 10.21 34.96
N SER A 209 -26.95 9.43 34.48
CA SER A 209 -25.66 9.89 34.10
C SER A 209 -25.19 9.23 32.78
N LEU A 210 -24.30 9.90 32.10
CA LEU A 210 -23.62 9.41 30.90
C LEU A 210 -22.13 9.54 31.06
N ILE A 211 -21.38 8.58 30.53
CA ILE A 211 -19.95 8.74 30.27
C ILE A 211 -19.77 9.03 28.79
N ILE A 212 -19.38 10.28 28.49
CA ILE A 212 -19.12 10.75 27.14
C ILE A 212 -17.61 10.80 26.94
N THR A 213 -17.15 10.24 25.84
CA THR A 213 -15.74 10.07 25.52
C THR A 213 -15.41 10.70 24.18
N GLY A 214 -14.25 11.34 24.11
CA GLY A 214 -13.67 11.81 22.85
C GLY A 214 -12.21 11.43 22.78
N LEU A 215 -11.66 11.48 21.56
CA LEU A 215 -10.25 11.20 21.29
C LEU A 215 -9.49 12.49 21.04
N MET A 216 -8.27 12.56 21.56
CA MET A 216 -7.33 13.64 21.24
C MET A 216 -5.97 13.06 20.85
N LYS A 217 -5.17 13.84 20.15
CA LYS A 217 -3.80 13.43 19.80
C LYS A 217 -2.90 13.50 21.04
N LYS A 218 -2.12 12.44 21.28
CA LYS A 218 -1.11 12.44 22.33
C LYS A 218 0.03 13.37 21.92
N THR A 219 0.20 14.48 22.61
CA THR A 219 1.36 15.36 22.45
C THR A 219 2.55 14.70 23.14
N LYS A 220 3.65 14.47 22.42
CA LYS A 220 4.91 14.03 23.05
C LYS A 220 5.36 15.14 23.99
N THR A 221 5.11 14.97 25.28
CA THR A 221 5.73 15.81 26.31
C THR A 221 7.24 15.63 26.13
N LYS A 222 7.95 16.69 25.72
CA LYS A 222 9.41 16.72 25.83
C LYS A 222 9.69 16.61 27.32
N GLU A 223 10.11 15.41 27.76
CA GLU A 223 10.76 15.29 29.06
C GLU A 223 11.96 16.23 29.04
N LYS A 224 11.78 17.38 29.69
CA LYS A 224 12.86 18.30 30.01
C LYS A 224 13.71 17.52 31.00
N GLY A 225 14.81 16.92 30.51
CA GLY A 225 15.79 16.23 31.32
C GLY A 225 16.14 17.07 32.55
N ARG A 226 15.77 16.56 33.66
CA ARG A 226 16.26 17.00 34.97
C ARG A 226 17.67 16.44 35.06
N GLN A 227 18.62 17.16 34.46
CA GLN A 227 20.01 17.05 34.87
C GLN A 227 20.17 17.97 36.06
N GLY A 228 20.28 17.38 37.22
CA GLY A 228 20.77 17.93 38.46
C GLY A 228 21.98 17.10 38.88
#